data_37911b6d004a2fecf92e255873c08628
#
_entry.id   37911b6d004a2fecf92e255873c08628
#
_cell.length_a   1.000
_cell.length_b   1.000
_cell.length_c   1.000
_cell.angle_alpha   90.00
_cell.angle_beta   90.00
_cell.angle_gamma   90.00
#
_symmetry.space_group_name_H-M   'P 1'
#
loop_
_entity.id
_entity.type
_entity.pdbx_description
1 polymer ?
#
loop_
_entity_poly.entity_id
_entity_poly.type
_entity_poly.pdbx_seq_one_letter_code
_entity_poly.pdbx_strand_id
1 'polypeptide(L)'
;MTDSEGPCRRTQNDARVAVLRGVLRSIPLNRELAPSAHEAPAAAEPSSVEQGIRSLEEVVLAKLDDDQAQDVVSIDLRGKSPVADAMIIASGRSHRHVGAIADHLLRALKDAGCGRARVEGLPHCDWVLIDAGDIIIHLFRPEVRSFYNIEKIWSVEPPTRVTAN
;
A
#
# COMPACT_ATOMS: atom_id res chain seq x y z
N MET A 1 25.62 -22.61 16.94
CA MET A 1 26.67 -21.88 16.22
C MET A 1 26.42 -22.10 14.76
N THR A 2 25.80 -21.16 14.16
CA THR A 2 26.25 -20.15 13.20
C THR A 2 25.04 -19.35 12.74
N ASP A 3 25.10 -18.10 13.13
CA ASP A 3 24.25 -17.02 12.65
C ASP A 3 24.39 -16.87 11.14
N SER A 4 23.28 -16.62 10.44
CA SER A 4 23.29 -16.02 9.13
C SER A 4 22.16 -14.98 9.06
N GLU A 5 22.43 -13.83 9.64
CA GLU A 5 21.76 -12.58 9.31
C GLU A 5 22.21 -12.13 7.92
N GLY A 6 21.28 -12.13 6.97
CA GLY A 6 21.46 -11.48 5.69
C GLY A 6 20.69 -10.16 5.66
N PRO A 7 21.36 -9.01 5.56
CA PRO A 7 20.66 -7.74 5.43
C PRO A 7 20.05 -7.61 4.05
N CYS A 8 18.81 -7.15 4.02
CA CYS A 8 18.11 -6.72 2.82
C CYS A 8 18.91 -5.57 2.17
N ARG A 9 19.74 -5.90 1.19
CA ARG A 9 20.52 -4.92 0.40
C ARG A 9 19.62 -4.38 -0.69
N ARG A 10 19.37 -3.10 -0.60
CA ARG A 10 18.97 -2.24 -1.69
C ARG A 10 19.94 -2.45 -2.85
N THR A 11 19.55 -3.09 -3.92
CA THR A 11 20.34 -3.17 -5.14
C THR A 11 20.20 -1.85 -5.88
N GLN A 12 21.23 -1.01 -5.77
CA GLN A 12 21.47 0.07 -6.70
C GLN A 12 21.79 -0.55 -8.07
N ASN A 13 20.94 -0.28 -9.03
CA ASN A 13 21.17 -0.65 -10.42
C ASN A 13 21.99 0.46 -11.07
N ASP A 14 23.31 0.27 -11.12
CA ASP A 14 24.23 1.05 -11.93
C ASP A 14 24.02 0.68 -13.40
N ALA A 15 23.31 1.50 -14.12
CA ALA A 15 23.30 1.46 -15.57
C ALA A 15 24.38 2.38 -16.12
N ARG A 16 25.46 1.75 -16.52
CA ARG A 16 26.57 2.40 -17.23
C ARG A 16 26.12 2.92 -18.60
N VAL A 17 26.33 4.20 -18.72
CA VAL A 17 26.57 5.01 -19.90
C VAL A 17 27.22 4.26 -21.07
N ALA A 18 26.57 4.27 -22.20
CA ALA A 18 27.23 4.09 -23.50
C ALA A 18 27.07 5.39 -24.32
N VAL A 19 28.19 6.06 -24.46
CA VAL A 19 28.41 7.20 -25.34
C VAL A 19 28.42 6.67 -26.77
N LEU A 20 27.65 7.22 -27.68
CA LEU A 20 28.00 7.21 -29.10
C LEU A 20 27.72 8.56 -29.76
N ARG A 21 28.77 9.04 -30.31
CA ARG A 21 28.96 10.26 -31.07
C ARG A 21 28.10 10.36 -32.32
N GLY A 22 27.74 11.58 -32.62
CA GLY A 22 27.90 12.13 -33.95
C GLY A 22 26.64 12.33 -34.75
N VAL A 23 26.30 13.51 -35.05
CA VAL A 23 26.31 14.14 -36.36
C VAL A 23 25.51 15.44 -36.31
N LEU A 24 26.25 16.49 -36.54
CA LEU A 24 25.78 17.84 -36.80
C LEU A 24 24.98 17.88 -38.09
N ARG A 25 23.80 18.42 -38.12
CA ARG A 25 23.27 19.12 -39.29
C ARG A 25 22.15 20.10 -38.96
N SER A 26 22.52 21.33 -39.12
CA SER A 26 21.80 22.47 -39.75
C SER A 26 20.33 22.70 -39.39
N ILE A 27 20.10 23.82 -38.73
CA ILE A 27 18.86 24.54 -38.52
C ILE A 27 18.38 25.12 -39.87
N PRO A 28 17.04 25.21 -40.08
CA PRO A 28 16.50 26.50 -40.44
C PRO A 28 15.46 27.00 -39.47
N LEU A 29 15.63 28.27 -39.13
CA LEU A 29 14.64 29.13 -38.51
C LEU A 29 13.32 29.11 -39.33
N ASN A 30 12.24 28.76 -38.67
CA ASN A 30 10.96 29.35 -39.09
C ASN A 30 10.17 29.72 -37.81
N ARG A 31 9.95 31.00 -37.75
CA ARG A 31 9.25 31.72 -36.70
C ARG A 31 7.78 31.78 -37.13
N GLU A 32 6.94 31.09 -36.39
CA GLU A 32 5.49 31.39 -36.48
C GLU A 32 4.82 31.26 -35.12
N LEU A 33 4.03 32.25 -34.87
CA LEU A 33 3.40 32.62 -33.61
C LEU A 33 2.42 31.59 -33.07
N ALA A 34 2.38 31.52 -31.74
CA ALA A 34 1.50 30.80 -30.84
C ALA A 34 -0.01 30.84 -31.20
N PRO A 35 -0.79 29.93 -30.60
CA PRO A 35 -1.52 30.37 -29.43
C PRO A 35 -1.37 29.45 -28.23
N SER A 36 -1.37 30.10 -27.10
CA SER A 36 -1.48 29.62 -25.74
C SER A 36 -2.58 28.57 -25.59
N ALA A 37 -2.20 27.29 -25.47
CA ALA A 37 -3.06 26.27 -24.94
C ALA A 37 -2.68 26.10 -23.45
N HIS A 38 -3.61 26.38 -22.57
CA HIS A 38 -3.54 26.01 -21.16
C HIS A 38 -3.32 24.50 -21.07
N GLU A 39 -2.08 24.13 -20.82
CA GLU A 39 -1.71 22.77 -20.47
C GLU A 39 -2.26 22.51 -19.06
N ALA A 40 -3.28 21.67 -19.02
CA ALA A 40 -3.77 21.11 -17.77
C ALA A 40 -2.59 20.42 -17.04
N PRO A 41 -2.49 20.50 -15.70
CA PRO A 41 -1.41 19.83 -14.99
C PRO A 41 -1.49 18.34 -15.30
N ALA A 42 -0.47 17.84 -15.96
CA ALA A 42 -0.28 16.41 -16.16
C ALA A 42 -0.35 15.73 -14.79
N ALA A 43 -1.28 14.79 -14.66
CA ALA A 43 -1.36 13.96 -13.47
C ALA A 43 0.03 13.32 -13.28
N ALA A 44 0.66 13.64 -12.16
CA ALA A 44 1.98 13.10 -11.83
C ALA A 44 1.88 11.57 -11.84
N GLU A 45 2.70 10.91 -12.66
CA GLU A 45 2.81 9.47 -12.67
C GLU A 45 3.18 8.99 -11.26
N PRO A 46 2.50 7.95 -10.72
CA PRO A 46 2.78 7.45 -9.39
C PRO A 46 4.23 6.98 -9.29
N SER A 47 4.89 7.30 -8.20
CA SER A 47 6.27 6.87 -7.95
C SER A 47 6.36 5.33 -7.90
N SER A 48 7.54 4.77 -8.15
CA SER A 48 7.76 3.32 -8.11
C SER A 48 7.38 2.69 -6.74
N VAL A 49 7.48 3.46 -5.67
CA VAL A 49 7.08 3.06 -4.31
C VAL A 49 5.56 2.97 -4.22
N GLU A 50 4.84 3.96 -4.73
CA GLU A 50 3.37 3.96 -4.76
C GLU A 50 2.80 2.84 -5.62
N GLN A 51 3.46 2.49 -6.72
CA GLN A 51 3.11 1.33 -7.54
C GLN A 51 3.32 0.01 -6.79
N GLY A 52 4.42 -0.10 -6.02
CA GLY A 52 4.68 -1.27 -5.17
C GLY A 52 3.63 -1.44 -4.08
N ILE A 53 3.21 -0.36 -3.42
CA ILE A 53 2.17 -0.38 -2.38
C ILE A 53 0.82 -0.78 -2.98
N ARG A 54 0.42 -0.21 -4.10
CA ARG A 54 -0.82 -0.58 -4.79
C ARG A 54 -0.85 -2.05 -5.20
N SER A 55 0.27 -2.59 -5.70
CA SER A 55 0.36 -4.00 -6.07
C SER A 55 0.23 -4.91 -4.85
N LEU A 56 0.78 -4.53 -3.69
CA LEU A 56 0.66 -5.29 -2.45
C LEU A 56 -0.77 -5.23 -1.89
N GLU A 57 -1.41 -4.06 -1.95
CA GLU A 57 -2.81 -3.88 -1.57
C GLU A 57 -3.74 -4.76 -2.42
N GLU A 58 -3.55 -4.77 -3.74
CA GLU A 58 -4.30 -5.62 -4.66
C GLU A 58 -4.16 -7.11 -4.35
N VAL A 59 -2.94 -7.58 -4.02
CA VAL A 59 -2.70 -8.96 -3.60
C VAL A 59 -3.46 -9.31 -2.33
N VAL A 60 -3.47 -8.39 -1.35
CA VAL A 60 -4.19 -8.58 -0.08
C VAL A 60 -5.71 -8.62 -0.33
N LEU A 61 -6.25 -7.69 -1.11
CA LEU A 61 -7.68 -7.62 -1.41
C LEU A 61 -8.16 -8.84 -2.19
N ALA A 62 -7.40 -9.27 -3.21
CA ALA A 62 -7.70 -10.49 -3.96
C ALA A 62 -7.70 -11.72 -3.05
N LYS A 63 -6.77 -11.81 -2.11
CA LYS A 63 -6.70 -12.93 -1.18
C LYS A 63 -7.83 -12.94 -0.16
N LEU A 64 -8.25 -11.78 0.31
CA LEU A 64 -9.42 -11.63 1.17
C LEU A 64 -10.71 -12.06 0.47
N ASP A 65 -10.85 -11.75 -0.82
CA ASP A 65 -11.98 -12.19 -1.65
C ASP A 65 -11.98 -13.71 -1.84
N ASP A 66 -10.83 -14.29 -2.21
CA ASP A 66 -10.66 -15.75 -2.34
C ASP A 66 -11.07 -16.50 -1.06
N ASP A 67 -10.67 -15.97 0.08
CA ASP A 67 -10.97 -16.55 1.40
C ASP A 67 -12.36 -16.17 1.91
N GLN A 68 -13.17 -15.45 1.12
CA GLN A 68 -14.50 -15.00 1.47
C GLN A 68 -14.58 -14.22 2.79
N ALA A 69 -13.62 -13.34 3.00
CA ALA A 69 -13.66 -12.38 4.08
C ALA A 69 -14.86 -11.45 3.92
N GLN A 70 -15.47 -11.05 5.02
CA GLN A 70 -16.66 -10.21 5.03
C GLN A 70 -16.30 -8.76 5.34
N ASP A 71 -17.12 -7.83 4.83
CA ASP A 71 -17.03 -6.40 5.15
C ASP A 71 -15.60 -5.84 4.99
N VAL A 72 -14.97 -6.12 3.85
CA VAL A 72 -13.62 -5.63 3.55
C VAL A 72 -13.66 -4.14 3.30
N VAL A 73 -12.86 -3.38 4.05
CA VAL A 73 -12.71 -1.93 3.93
C VAL A 73 -11.24 -1.61 3.79
N SER A 74 -10.89 -0.84 2.75
CA SER A 74 -9.55 -0.26 2.59
C SER A 74 -9.60 1.24 2.90
N ILE A 75 -8.65 1.71 3.68
CA ILE A 75 -8.53 3.10 4.14
C ILE A 75 -7.15 3.60 3.75
N ASP A 76 -7.11 4.67 2.96
CA ASP A 76 -5.87 5.38 2.65
C ASP A 76 -5.42 6.21 3.86
N LEU A 77 -4.23 5.93 4.36
CA LEU A 77 -3.60 6.61 5.49
C LEU A 77 -2.54 7.62 5.08
N ARG A 78 -2.22 7.72 3.81
CA ARG A 78 -1.21 8.66 3.30
C ARG A 78 -1.56 10.09 3.67
N GLY A 79 -0.63 10.77 4.29
CA GLY A 79 -0.84 12.12 4.81
C GLY A 79 -1.71 12.22 6.07
N LYS A 80 -2.26 11.10 6.56
CA LYS A 80 -3.04 11.04 7.80
C LYS A 80 -2.30 10.36 8.94
N SER A 81 -1.43 9.38 8.64
CA SER A 81 -0.66 8.65 9.62
C SER A 81 0.77 8.42 9.14
N PRO A 82 1.76 8.51 10.02
CA PRO A 82 3.15 8.15 9.71
C PRO A 82 3.43 6.64 9.84
N VAL A 83 2.45 5.85 10.25
CA VAL A 83 2.66 4.42 10.62
C VAL A 83 2.58 3.52 9.39
N ALA A 84 1.66 3.79 8.48
CA ALA A 84 1.45 3.02 7.26
C ALA A 84 0.77 3.89 6.19
N ASP A 85 0.83 3.46 4.95
CA ASP A 85 0.20 4.12 3.81
C ASP A 85 -1.24 3.67 3.58
N ALA A 86 -1.56 2.43 3.95
CA ALA A 86 -2.90 1.88 3.85
C ALA A 86 -3.25 1.00 5.05
N MET A 87 -4.54 0.96 5.37
CA MET A 87 -5.11 0.07 6.37
C MET A 87 -6.25 -0.73 5.74
N ILE A 88 -6.21 -2.04 5.89
CA ILE A 88 -7.26 -2.93 5.41
C ILE A 88 -7.92 -3.58 6.62
N ILE A 89 -9.25 -3.53 6.66
CA ILE A 89 -10.05 -4.11 7.73
C ILE A 89 -11.00 -5.12 7.11
N ALA A 90 -11.04 -6.33 7.65
CA ALA A 90 -11.92 -7.38 7.19
C ALA A 90 -12.45 -8.22 8.36
N SER A 91 -13.52 -8.95 8.12
CA SER A 91 -14.14 -9.83 9.11
C SER A 91 -14.10 -11.28 8.67
N GLY A 92 -13.79 -12.18 9.60
CA GLY A 92 -13.93 -13.62 9.41
C GLY A 92 -15.10 -14.17 10.22
N ARG A 93 -15.86 -15.11 9.67
CA ARG A 93 -17.08 -15.69 10.27
C ARG A 93 -16.88 -16.41 11.60
N SER A 94 -15.65 -16.80 11.93
CA SER A 94 -15.29 -17.54 13.14
C SER A 94 -13.82 -17.38 13.44
N HIS A 95 -13.36 -17.72 14.66
CA HIS A 95 -11.94 -17.79 15.03
C HIS A 95 -11.10 -18.58 14.02
N ARG A 96 -11.61 -19.76 13.62
CA ARG A 96 -10.94 -20.63 12.66
C ARG A 96 -10.81 -19.97 11.29
N HIS A 97 -11.82 -19.24 10.87
CA HIS A 97 -11.83 -18.52 9.61
C HIS A 97 -10.86 -17.33 9.65
N VAL A 98 -10.87 -16.53 10.71
CA VAL A 98 -9.90 -15.45 10.93
C VAL A 98 -8.46 -15.99 10.90
N GLY A 99 -8.20 -17.10 11.59
CA GLY A 99 -6.88 -17.73 11.59
C GLY A 99 -6.46 -18.22 10.20
N ALA A 100 -7.38 -18.85 9.45
CA ALA A 100 -7.09 -19.31 8.10
C ALA A 100 -6.80 -18.15 7.14
N ILE A 101 -7.58 -17.08 7.17
CA ILE A 101 -7.34 -15.85 6.40
C ILE A 101 -5.95 -15.29 6.72
N ALA A 102 -5.61 -15.19 8.01
CA ALA A 102 -4.31 -14.67 8.45
C ALA A 102 -3.15 -15.52 7.90
N ASP A 103 -3.23 -16.84 7.99
CA ASP A 103 -2.22 -17.75 7.45
C ASP A 103 -2.06 -17.62 5.93
N HIS A 104 -3.15 -17.49 5.19
CA HIS A 104 -3.14 -17.33 3.74
C HIS A 104 -2.54 -15.98 3.34
N LEU A 105 -2.90 -14.90 4.04
CA LEU A 105 -2.34 -13.58 3.81
C LEU A 105 -0.83 -13.53 4.08
N LEU A 106 -0.37 -14.15 5.17
CA LEU A 106 1.07 -14.21 5.48
C LEU A 106 1.86 -14.92 4.38
N ARG A 107 1.31 -15.98 3.79
CA ARG A 107 1.92 -16.65 2.63
C ARG A 107 1.92 -15.77 1.41
N ALA A 108 0.77 -15.17 1.06
CA ALA A 108 0.64 -14.28 -0.09
C ALA A 108 1.58 -13.06 0.01
N LEU A 109 1.69 -12.44 1.19
CA LEU A 109 2.62 -11.35 1.46
C LEU A 109 4.08 -11.77 1.28
N LYS A 110 4.44 -12.96 1.76
CA LYS A 110 5.78 -13.52 1.57
C LYS A 110 6.08 -13.77 0.09
N ASP A 111 5.13 -14.34 -0.65
CA ASP A 111 5.28 -14.64 -2.07
C ASP A 111 5.35 -13.36 -2.92
N ALA A 112 4.68 -12.30 -2.48
CA ALA A 112 4.75 -10.96 -3.07
C ALA A 112 6.07 -10.21 -2.74
N GLY A 113 6.99 -10.84 -1.98
CA GLY A 113 8.28 -10.25 -1.64
C GLY A 113 8.25 -9.32 -0.44
N CYS A 114 7.12 -9.23 0.28
CA CYS A 114 7.06 -8.55 1.56
C CYS A 114 7.84 -9.38 2.59
N GLY A 115 9.03 -8.91 2.96
CA GLY A 115 10.04 -9.71 3.67
C GLY A 115 9.55 -10.33 4.98
N ARG A 116 9.29 -9.53 6.01
CA ARG A 116 8.82 -10.05 7.31
C ARG A 116 7.60 -9.26 7.76
N ALA A 117 6.42 -9.82 7.52
CA ALA A 117 5.20 -9.31 8.15
C ALA A 117 5.18 -9.70 9.63
N ARG A 118 4.83 -8.77 10.50
CA ARG A 118 4.56 -9.04 11.90
C ARG A 118 3.11 -9.42 12.06
N VAL A 119 2.84 -10.42 12.91
CA VAL A 119 1.48 -10.86 13.20
C VAL A 119 1.26 -10.96 14.70
N GLU A 120 0.12 -10.46 15.16
CA GLU A 120 -0.31 -10.52 16.53
C GLU A 120 -1.76 -11.01 16.62
N GLY A 121 -2.13 -11.64 17.73
CA GLY A 121 -3.49 -12.12 17.98
C GLY A 121 -3.81 -13.52 17.46
N LEU A 122 -2.89 -14.22 16.78
CA LEU A 122 -3.13 -15.54 16.18
C LEU A 122 -3.69 -16.61 17.13
N PRO A 123 -3.21 -16.77 18.38
CA PRO A 123 -3.72 -17.87 19.23
C PRO A 123 -5.22 -17.77 19.50
N HIS A 124 -5.75 -16.57 19.63
CA HIS A 124 -7.15 -16.32 19.98
C HIS A 124 -8.02 -16.09 18.74
N CYS A 125 -7.45 -15.48 17.69
CA CYS A 125 -8.15 -15.15 16.44
C CYS A 125 -9.47 -14.38 16.60
N ASP A 126 -9.61 -13.61 17.69
CA ASP A 126 -10.69 -12.65 17.88
C ASP A 126 -10.42 -11.36 17.10
N TRP A 127 -9.18 -10.95 17.15
CA TRP A 127 -8.61 -9.84 16.42
C TRP A 127 -7.15 -10.16 16.07
N VAL A 128 -6.87 -10.29 14.79
CA VAL A 128 -5.52 -10.49 14.28
C VAL A 128 -5.06 -9.23 13.58
N LEU A 129 -3.85 -8.79 13.91
CA LEU A 129 -3.17 -7.67 13.27
C LEU A 129 -1.99 -8.22 12.48
N ILE A 130 -1.90 -7.82 11.20
CA ILE A 130 -0.76 -8.12 10.33
C ILE A 130 -0.15 -6.78 9.89
N ASP A 131 1.08 -6.54 10.29
CA ASP A 131 1.88 -5.37 9.91
C ASP A 131 2.85 -5.79 8.80
N ALA A 132 2.60 -5.32 7.59
CA ALA A 132 3.43 -5.56 6.40
C ALA A 132 4.33 -4.34 6.06
N GLY A 133 4.49 -3.40 6.99
CA GLY A 133 5.27 -2.18 6.81
C GLY A 133 4.41 -1.04 6.25
N ASP A 134 4.21 -1.02 4.95
CA ASP A 134 3.41 0.02 4.29
C ASP A 134 1.89 -0.21 4.40
N ILE A 135 1.48 -1.45 4.70
CA ILE A 135 0.08 -1.84 4.85
C ILE A 135 -0.14 -2.52 6.20
N ILE A 136 -1.18 -2.09 6.91
CA ILE A 136 -1.66 -2.73 8.13
C ILE A 136 -2.98 -3.42 7.84
N ILE A 137 -3.11 -4.71 8.22
CA ILE A 137 -4.30 -5.49 8.00
C ILE A 137 -4.89 -5.89 9.35
N HIS A 138 -6.16 -5.58 9.55
CA HIS A 138 -6.95 -5.96 10.72
C HIS A 138 -8.00 -6.99 10.34
N LEU A 139 -7.90 -8.16 10.94
CA LEU A 139 -8.89 -9.24 10.78
C LEU A 139 -9.67 -9.41 12.07
N PHE A 140 -10.95 -9.24 12.02
CA PHE A 140 -11.83 -9.29 13.19
C PHE A 140 -12.85 -10.43 13.10
N ARG A 141 -13.31 -10.87 14.25
CA ARG A 141 -14.64 -11.44 14.35
C ARG A 141 -15.69 -10.32 14.32
N PRO A 142 -16.89 -10.56 13.75
CA PRO A 142 -17.91 -9.52 13.59
C PRO A 142 -18.27 -8.82 14.91
N GLU A 143 -18.36 -9.59 16.01
CA GLU A 143 -18.72 -9.06 17.32
C GLU A 143 -17.62 -8.13 17.87
N VAL A 144 -16.36 -8.52 17.68
CA VAL A 144 -15.20 -7.76 18.14
C VAL A 144 -15.05 -6.48 17.31
N ARG A 145 -15.25 -6.58 15.98
CA ARG A 145 -15.23 -5.42 15.08
C ARG A 145 -16.28 -4.38 15.48
N SER A 146 -17.50 -4.82 15.74
CA SER A 146 -18.59 -3.95 16.16
C SER A 146 -18.31 -3.24 17.49
N PHE A 147 -17.59 -3.89 18.39
CA PHE A 147 -17.18 -3.31 19.67
C PHE A 147 -16.11 -2.24 19.53
N TYR A 148 -15.04 -2.52 18.78
CA TYR A 148 -13.91 -1.58 18.64
C TYR A 148 -14.16 -0.50 17.60
N ASN A 149 -14.86 -0.81 16.50
CA ASN A 149 -15.26 0.09 15.42
C ASN A 149 -14.14 1.05 14.97
N ILE A 150 -12.95 0.47 14.70
CA ILE A 150 -11.73 1.24 14.40
C ILE A 150 -11.83 2.08 13.13
N GLU A 151 -12.73 1.72 12.21
CA GLU A 151 -12.96 2.49 10.98
C GLU A 151 -13.39 3.93 11.26
N LYS A 152 -14.14 4.14 12.35
CA LYS A 152 -14.62 5.48 12.73
C LYS A 152 -13.49 6.44 13.07
N ILE A 153 -12.35 5.92 13.52
CA ILE A 153 -11.19 6.75 13.88
C ILE A 153 -10.63 7.46 12.62
N TRP A 154 -10.72 6.79 11.48
CA TRP A 154 -10.16 7.27 10.22
C TRP A 154 -11.20 7.85 9.26
N SER A 155 -12.49 7.61 9.50
CA SER A 155 -13.62 8.16 8.73
C SER A 155 -13.95 9.59 9.09
N VAL A 156 -13.37 10.14 10.16
CA VAL A 156 -13.59 11.54 10.55
C VAL A 156 -12.81 12.41 9.58
N GLU A 157 -13.52 13.08 8.66
CA GLU A 157 -12.94 14.20 7.92
C GLU A 157 -12.38 15.22 8.93
N PRO A 158 -11.16 15.76 8.68
CA PRO A 158 -10.61 16.79 9.56
C PRO A 158 -11.63 17.92 9.66
N PRO A 159 -11.86 18.49 10.86
CA PRO A 159 -12.82 19.55 11.03
C PRO A 159 -12.48 20.69 10.07
N THR A 160 -13.38 20.96 9.16
CA THR A 160 -13.29 22.09 8.23
C THR A 160 -13.02 23.32 9.08
N ARG A 161 -11.84 23.94 8.92
CA ARG A 161 -11.55 25.21 9.59
C ARG A 161 -12.63 26.19 9.18
N VAL A 162 -13.56 26.43 10.07
CA VAL A 162 -14.48 27.55 9.95
C VAL A 162 -13.60 28.79 10.09
N THR A 163 -13.26 29.42 8.99
CA THR A 163 -12.68 30.77 9.00
C THR A 163 -13.78 31.67 9.48
N ALA A 164 -13.72 32.05 10.75
CA ALA A 164 -14.52 33.13 11.29
C ALA A 164 -14.11 34.39 10.55
N ASN A 165 -15.09 35.00 9.89
CA ASN A 165 -14.97 36.30 9.21
C ASN A 165 -15.17 37.39 10.25
#